data_78356017635a4aee07070f1a55062597
#
_entry.id   78356017635a4aee07070f1a55062597
#
_cell.length_a   1.000
_cell.length_b   1.000
_cell.length_c   1.000
_cell.angle_alpha   90.00
_cell.angle_beta   90.00
_cell.angle_gamma   90.00
#
_symmetry.space_group_name_H-M   'P 1'
#
loop_
_entity.id
_entity.type
_entity.pdbx_description
1 polymer ?
#
loop_
_entity_poly.entity_id
_entity_poly.type
_entity_poly.pdbx_seq_one_letter_code
_entity_poly.pdbx_strand_id
1 'polypeptide(L)'
;KSEEFKEYFANKKIVDFVYEPATSDDVVDKVFNDKRANDRKTWLIEKYDKSAFLNTSKPNVSYDEFIDRELIHFSNYDCARSIPCAMDGLKISLRKILFSAFKRRLTSEIKVAQFSGYVSENSAYHHGEASLNGAIVNMAQNFVGSNNINLLEPNGQFGTRLQGGDDSASERYIFTMLNPITRFVFPDADDAVLKYLDDDGTLVEPEHYVPIIPFALVNGIRGIGTGFSCSVPPYNPRDLIAYVRALLRGTAPVELTPYYEGFRGTIAKIEADKYLIKGRYERTGPDTVTITELPVGRWTMP
;
A
#
# COMPACT_ATOMS: atom_id res chain seq x y z
N LYS A 1 -25.66 -15.02 18.00
CA LYS A 1 -25.95 -16.45 18.21
C LYS A 1 -26.93 -16.94 17.14
N SER A 2 -27.12 -18.28 17.00
CA SER A 2 -27.97 -18.86 15.95
C SER A 2 -29.44 -18.39 16.05
N GLU A 3 -29.91 -18.12 17.26
CA GLU A 3 -31.28 -17.64 17.51
C GLU A 3 -31.46 -16.18 17.07
N GLU A 4 -30.50 -15.32 17.36
CA GLU A 4 -30.47 -13.93 16.89
C GLU A 4 -30.46 -13.86 15.36
N PHE A 5 -29.73 -14.79 14.71
CA PHE A 5 -29.69 -14.88 13.25
C PHE A 5 -31.02 -15.31 12.66
N LYS A 6 -31.75 -16.24 13.31
CA LYS A 6 -33.10 -16.66 12.90
C LYS A 6 -34.10 -15.52 13.04
N GLU A 7 -34.02 -14.78 14.16
CA GLU A 7 -34.86 -13.60 14.37
C GLU A 7 -34.60 -12.51 13.33
N TYR A 8 -33.33 -12.22 13.07
CA TYR A 8 -32.92 -11.27 12.02
C TYR A 8 -33.40 -11.69 10.63
N PHE A 9 -33.33 -12.98 10.33
CA PHE A 9 -33.77 -13.50 9.03
C PHE A 9 -35.29 -13.49 8.89
N ALA A 10 -36.04 -13.72 9.98
CA ALA A 10 -37.51 -13.65 10.01
C ALA A 10 -38.03 -12.21 9.88
N ASN A 11 -37.31 -11.25 10.46
CA ASN A 11 -37.68 -9.84 10.51
C ASN A 11 -36.68 -8.96 9.72
N LYS A 12 -36.43 -9.34 8.47
CA LYS A 12 -35.47 -8.58 7.62
C LYS A 12 -35.92 -7.13 7.49
N LYS A 13 -35.01 -6.23 7.78
CA LYS A 13 -35.16 -4.83 7.48
C LYS A 13 -34.76 -4.62 6.01
N ILE A 14 -35.75 -4.42 5.17
CA ILE A 14 -35.56 -4.16 3.74
C ILE A 14 -35.80 -2.68 3.50
N VAL A 15 -34.91 -2.06 2.72
CA VAL A 15 -35.02 -0.68 2.27
C VAL A 15 -35.03 -0.70 0.74
N ASP A 16 -36.04 -0.12 0.14
CA ASP A 16 -36.16 -0.06 -1.31
C ASP A 16 -35.46 1.18 -1.87
N PHE A 17 -34.70 1.00 -2.95
CA PHE A 17 -34.14 2.12 -3.67
C PHE A 17 -35.18 2.80 -4.57
N VAL A 18 -35.25 4.12 -4.45
CA VAL A 18 -36.12 4.94 -5.30
C VAL A 18 -35.28 5.60 -6.38
N TYR A 19 -35.64 5.33 -7.63
CA TYR A 19 -35.06 6.00 -8.77
C TYR A 19 -35.71 7.36 -9.00
N GLU A 20 -34.90 8.41 -8.99
CA GLU A 20 -35.28 9.79 -9.27
C GLU A 20 -34.67 10.23 -10.60
N PRO A 21 -35.47 10.41 -11.70
CA PRO A 21 -34.92 10.68 -13.03
C PRO A 21 -34.02 11.92 -13.12
N ALA A 22 -34.24 12.88 -12.22
CA ALA A 22 -33.46 14.14 -12.22
C ALA A 22 -32.02 14.01 -11.67
N THR A 23 -31.77 13.03 -10.81
CA THR A 23 -30.51 12.96 -10.03
C THR A 23 -29.84 11.60 -10.07
N SER A 24 -30.60 10.50 -10.11
CA SER A 24 -30.07 9.14 -9.92
C SER A 24 -29.00 8.76 -10.96
N ASP A 25 -29.23 9.09 -12.23
CA ASP A 25 -28.26 8.76 -13.30
C ASP A 25 -26.94 9.52 -13.10
N ASP A 26 -26.99 10.80 -12.76
CA ASP A 26 -25.78 11.61 -12.55
C ASP A 26 -24.98 11.14 -11.34
N VAL A 27 -25.63 10.82 -10.22
CA VAL A 27 -24.90 10.38 -9.03
C VAL A 27 -24.29 8.99 -9.21
N VAL A 28 -24.98 8.08 -9.91
CA VAL A 28 -24.43 6.76 -10.25
C VAL A 28 -23.27 6.91 -11.24
N ASP A 29 -23.42 7.72 -12.27
CA ASP A 29 -22.34 8.02 -13.22
C ASP A 29 -21.15 8.67 -12.52
N LYS A 30 -21.37 9.63 -11.62
CA LYS A 30 -20.29 10.27 -10.82
C LYS A 30 -19.43 9.27 -10.08
N VAL A 31 -20.01 8.27 -9.42
CA VAL A 31 -19.24 7.34 -8.58
C VAL A 31 -18.62 6.18 -9.35
N PHE A 32 -19.19 5.77 -10.48
CA PHE A 32 -18.73 4.59 -11.22
C PHE A 32 -18.04 4.88 -12.56
N ASN A 33 -18.20 6.07 -13.14
CA ASN A 33 -17.55 6.42 -14.40
C ASN A 33 -16.07 6.73 -14.17
N ASP A 34 -15.19 6.01 -14.89
CA ASP A 34 -13.72 6.17 -14.81
C ASP A 34 -13.26 7.59 -15.16
N LYS A 35 -13.96 8.29 -16.04
CA LYS A 35 -13.64 9.65 -16.47
C LYS A 35 -13.98 10.74 -15.45
N ARG A 36 -14.76 10.39 -14.41
CA ARG A 36 -15.21 11.33 -13.38
C ARG A 36 -14.42 11.24 -12.05
N ALA A 37 -13.14 10.88 -12.12
CA ALA A 37 -12.28 10.80 -10.91
C ALA A 37 -12.19 12.12 -10.13
N ASN A 38 -12.13 13.27 -10.81
CA ASN A 38 -12.09 14.58 -10.17
C ASN A 38 -13.39 14.90 -9.43
N ASP A 39 -14.55 14.51 -9.98
CA ASP A 39 -15.84 14.71 -9.31
C ASP A 39 -15.91 13.87 -8.03
N ARG A 40 -15.40 12.64 -8.04
CA ARG A 40 -15.29 11.81 -6.83
C ARG A 40 -14.36 12.42 -5.79
N LYS A 41 -13.25 13.01 -6.22
CA LYS A 41 -12.33 13.73 -5.33
C LYS A 41 -13.04 14.89 -4.64
N THR A 42 -13.72 15.74 -5.41
CA THR A 42 -14.50 16.88 -4.89
C THR A 42 -15.60 16.41 -3.94
N TRP A 43 -16.35 15.38 -4.35
CA TRP A 43 -17.38 14.77 -3.52
C TRP A 43 -16.87 14.30 -2.16
N LEU A 44 -15.74 13.57 -2.12
CA LEU A 44 -15.14 13.11 -0.85
C LEU A 44 -14.67 14.27 0.03
N ILE A 45 -14.06 15.32 -0.56
CA ILE A 45 -13.56 16.47 0.20
C ILE A 45 -14.70 17.30 0.79
N GLU A 46 -15.78 17.51 0.00
CA GLU A 46 -16.84 18.47 0.37
C GLU A 46 -17.99 17.82 1.14
N LYS A 47 -18.27 16.53 0.89
CA LYS A 47 -19.45 15.85 1.42
C LYS A 47 -19.19 14.89 2.56
N TYR A 48 -17.92 14.47 2.76
CA TYR A 48 -17.62 13.51 3.81
C TYR A 48 -17.83 14.11 5.20
N ASP A 49 -18.77 13.53 5.93
CA ASP A 49 -19.00 13.80 7.35
C ASP A 49 -19.03 12.45 8.10
N LYS A 50 -18.08 12.28 9.00
CA LYS A 50 -17.92 11.05 9.80
C LYS A 50 -19.18 10.70 10.61
N SER A 51 -20.02 11.67 10.95
CA SER A 51 -21.25 11.48 11.75
C SER A 51 -22.51 11.28 10.92
N ALA A 52 -22.45 11.49 9.60
CA ALA A 52 -23.61 11.41 8.72
C ALA A 52 -23.83 10.00 8.20
N PHE A 53 -24.76 9.26 8.79
CA PHE A 53 -25.13 7.91 8.37
C PHE A 53 -26.49 7.87 7.67
N LEU A 54 -26.69 6.80 6.88
CA LEU A 54 -27.96 6.52 6.23
C LEU A 54 -29.07 6.28 7.27
N ASN A 55 -30.21 6.98 7.12
CA ASN A 55 -31.37 6.72 7.96
C ASN A 55 -32.15 5.49 7.48
N THR A 56 -31.82 4.34 8.03
CA THR A 56 -32.47 3.06 7.71
C THR A 56 -33.84 2.86 8.40
N SER A 57 -34.38 3.85 9.10
CA SER A 57 -35.77 3.76 9.66
C SER A 57 -36.83 4.03 8.59
N LYS A 58 -36.46 4.64 7.47
CA LYS A 58 -37.33 4.85 6.32
C LYS A 58 -37.41 3.58 5.46
N PRO A 59 -38.53 3.26 4.86
CA PRO A 59 -38.67 2.11 3.94
C PRO A 59 -37.98 2.36 2.58
N ASN A 60 -37.78 3.62 2.21
CA ASN A 60 -37.24 4.01 0.93
C ASN A 60 -36.01 4.91 1.08
N VAL A 61 -35.05 4.74 0.18
CA VAL A 61 -33.79 5.51 0.12
C VAL A 61 -33.53 5.90 -1.33
N SER A 62 -33.20 7.16 -1.61
CA SER A 62 -32.75 7.56 -2.94
C SER A 62 -31.29 7.14 -3.18
N TYR A 63 -30.88 7.07 -4.46
CA TYR A 63 -29.48 6.80 -4.80
C TYR A 63 -28.54 7.89 -4.25
N ASP A 64 -28.95 9.15 -4.26
CA ASP A 64 -28.22 10.28 -3.69
C ASP A 64 -27.96 10.08 -2.20
N GLU A 65 -29.04 9.74 -1.45
CA GLU A 65 -28.94 9.55 0.00
C GLU A 65 -28.01 8.38 0.35
N PHE A 66 -28.08 7.28 -0.39
CA PHE A 66 -27.18 6.13 -0.21
C PHE A 66 -25.72 6.50 -0.54
N ILE A 67 -25.49 7.17 -1.65
CA ILE A 67 -24.14 7.55 -2.09
C ILE A 67 -23.51 8.55 -1.12
N ASP A 68 -24.26 9.56 -0.70
CA ASP A 68 -23.73 10.64 0.16
C ASP A 68 -23.66 10.27 1.65
N ARG A 69 -24.33 9.19 2.11
CA ARG A 69 -24.40 8.83 3.53
C ARG A 69 -23.91 7.42 3.89
N GLU A 70 -23.72 6.56 2.88
CA GLU A 70 -23.25 5.18 3.09
C GLU A 70 -22.02 4.89 2.23
N LEU A 71 -22.13 5.00 0.90
CA LEU A 71 -21.01 4.71 0.01
C LEU A 71 -19.80 5.63 0.23
N ILE A 72 -20.04 6.86 0.69
CA ILE A 72 -18.97 7.81 0.99
C ILE A 72 -18.03 7.32 2.11
N HIS A 73 -18.58 6.63 3.12
CA HIS A 73 -17.76 6.06 4.20
C HIS A 73 -16.85 4.95 3.69
N PHE A 74 -17.37 4.05 2.84
CA PHE A 74 -16.57 3.03 2.18
C PHE A 74 -15.49 3.66 1.30
N SER A 75 -15.84 4.67 0.51
CA SER A 75 -14.90 5.35 -0.39
C SER A 75 -13.77 6.07 0.37
N ASN A 76 -14.09 6.71 1.49
CA ASN A 76 -13.08 7.32 2.37
C ASN A 76 -12.17 6.26 3.02
N TYR A 77 -12.75 5.15 3.48
CA TYR A 77 -12.01 4.02 4.03
C TYR A 77 -11.10 3.37 2.97
N ASP A 78 -11.59 3.22 1.73
CA ASP A 78 -10.79 2.72 0.61
C ASP A 78 -9.56 3.61 0.35
N CYS A 79 -9.72 4.92 0.35
CA CYS A 79 -8.59 5.85 0.23
C CYS A 79 -7.58 5.69 1.36
N ALA A 80 -8.05 5.60 2.61
CA ALA A 80 -7.18 5.45 3.78
C ALA A 80 -6.40 4.12 3.75
N ARG A 81 -7.01 3.05 3.25
CA ARG A 81 -6.40 1.72 3.14
C ARG A 81 -5.44 1.59 1.96
N SER A 82 -5.81 2.14 0.81
CA SER A 82 -5.16 1.88 -0.47
C SER A 82 -4.02 2.85 -0.78
N ILE A 83 -4.07 4.08 -0.25
CA ILE A 83 -3.04 5.10 -0.45
C ILE A 83 -2.05 5.03 0.71
N PRO A 84 -0.73 4.87 0.43
CA PRO A 84 0.28 4.87 1.47
C PRO A 84 0.34 6.21 2.22
N CYS A 85 0.61 6.15 3.52
CA CYS A 85 0.82 7.33 4.34
C CYS A 85 2.11 8.07 3.93
N ALA A 86 2.04 9.38 3.80
CA ALA A 86 3.21 10.20 3.41
C ALA A 86 4.32 10.18 4.46
N MET A 87 4.00 9.96 5.74
CA MET A 87 4.97 9.96 6.84
C MET A 87 5.88 8.75 6.81
N ASP A 88 5.33 7.54 6.63
CA ASP A 88 6.09 6.29 6.69
C ASP A 88 6.13 5.50 5.37
N GLY A 89 5.39 5.93 4.35
CA GLY A 89 5.31 5.25 3.06
C GLY A 89 4.54 3.92 3.11
N LEU A 90 3.85 3.62 4.21
CA LEU A 90 3.20 2.33 4.42
C LEU A 90 1.68 2.43 4.22
N LYS A 91 1.11 1.40 3.62
CA LYS A 91 -0.33 1.12 3.71
C LYS A 91 -0.64 0.53 5.08
N ILE A 92 -1.90 0.60 5.50
CA ILE A 92 -2.34 0.06 6.80
C ILE A 92 -1.90 -1.39 6.99
N SER A 93 -2.06 -2.26 5.98
CA SER A 93 -1.64 -3.66 6.06
C SER A 93 -0.14 -3.83 6.32
N LEU A 94 0.69 -3.04 5.65
CA LEU A 94 2.15 -3.08 5.83
C LEU A 94 2.56 -2.57 7.23
N ARG A 95 1.85 -1.55 7.75
CA ARG A 95 2.08 -1.03 9.09
C ARG A 95 1.70 -2.05 10.17
N LYS A 96 0.59 -2.79 9.98
CA LYS A 96 0.19 -3.91 10.85
C LYS A 96 1.23 -5.04 10.88
N ILE A 97 1.80 -5.39 9.72
CA ILE A 97 2.88 -6.37 9.60
C ILE A 97 4.12 -5.89 10.37
N LEU A 98 4.53 -4.64 10.14
CA LEU A 98 5.72 -4.08 10.81
C LEU A 98 5.52 -3.98 12.33
N PHE A 99 4.36 -3.50 12.78
CA PHE A 99 3.98 -3.48 14.19
C PHE A 99 4.09 -4.86 14.84
N SER A 100 3.52 -5.87 14.21
CA SER A 100 3.56 -7.24 14.73
C SER A 100 4.97 -7.81 14.75
N ALA A 101 5.80 -7.49 13.74
CA ALA A 101 7.22 -7.86 13.73
C ALA A 101 8.00 -7.21 14.88
N PHE A 102 7.74 -5.95 15.19
CA PHE A 102 8.35 -5.24 16.32
C PHE A 102 7.86 -5.78 17.66
N LYS A 103 6.55 -5.95 17.83
CA LYS A 103 5.95 -6.53 19.05
C LYS A 103 6.52 -7.92 19.37
N ARG A 104 6.74 -8.74 18.34
CA ARG A 104 7.34 -10.07 18.46
C ARG A 104 8.86 -10.03 18.66
N ARG A 105 9.54 -8.90 18.39
CA ARG A 105 11.01 -8.83 18.26
C ARG A 105 11.52 -9.90 17.29
N LEU A 106 11.02 -9.88 16.06
CA LEU A 106 11.23 -10.93 15.06
C LEU A 106 12.67 -10.93 14.53
N THR A 107 13.63 -11.35 15.36
CA THR A 107 15.07 -11.44 15.07
C THR A 107 15.51 -12.84 14.66
N SER A 108 14.62 -13.80 14.64
CA SER A 108 14.85 -15.17 14.18
C SER A 108 13.80 -15.57 13.14
N GLU A 109 14.18 -16.50 12.26
CA GLU A 109 13.32 -16.96 11.19
C GLU A 109 12.01 -17.59 11.68
N ILE A 110 10.93 -17.24 11.02
CA ILE A 110 9.60 -17.83 11.18
C ILE A 110 8.99 -18.12 9.80
N LYS A 111 8.21 -19.17 9.66
CA LYS A 111 7.44 -19.40 8.42
C LYS A 111 6.49 -18.24 8.16
N VAL A 112 6.40 -17.80 6.89
CA VAL A 112 5.49 -16.72 6.49
C VAL A 112 4.05 -17.01 6.94
N ALA A 113 3.55 -18.22 6.74
CA ALA A 113 2.21 -18.62 7.20
C ALA A 113 2.02 -18.49 8.72
N GLN A 114 3.04 -18.83 9.53
CA GLN A 114 2.98 -18.67 10.98
C GLN A 114 3.04 -17.19 11.40
N PHE A 115 3.85 -16.40 10.71
CA PHE A 115 3.92 -14.97 10.98
C PHE A 115 2.62 -14.27 10.58
N SER A 116 2.01 -14.65 9.46
CA SER A 116 0.69 -14.15 9.05
C SER A 116 -0.38 -14.39 10.12
N GLY A 117 -0.44 -15.59 10.71
CA GLY A 117 -1.33 -15.88 11.83
C GLY A 117 -1.06 -14.97 13.04
N TYR A 118 0.20 -14.77 13.39
CA TYR A 118 0.59 -13.85 14.48
C TYR A 118 0.19 -12.39 14.20
N VAL A 119 0.38 -11.92 12.96
CA VAL A 119 -0.04 -10.56 12.54
C VAL A 119 -1.55 -10.42 12.67
N SER A 120 -2.31 -11.39 12.17
CA SER A 120 -3.78 -11.38 12.22
C SER A 120 -4.29 -11.26 13.66
N GLU A 121 -3.75 -12.07 14.58
CA GLU A 121 -4.12 -12.08 15.98
C GLU A 121 -3.76 -10.78 16.71
N ASN A 122 -2.56 -10.24 16.48
CA ASN A 122 -1.99 -9.16 17.28
C ASN A 122 -2.22 -7.76 16.75
N SER A 123 -2.73 -7.62 15.53
CA SER A 123 -2.97 -6.32 14.90
C SER A 123 -4.42 -6.12 14.45
N ALA A 124 -5.34 -6.98 14.86
CA ALA A 124 -6.74 -6.95 14.43
C ALA A 124 -6.86 -6.83 12.90
N TYR A 125 -6.21 -7.76 12.18
CA TYR A 125 -6.26 -7.77 10.72
C TYR A 125 -7.51 -8.48 10.24
N HIS A 126 -8.48 -7.74 9.68
CA HIS A 126 -9.80 -8.22 9.29
C HIS A 126 -9.96 -8.60 7.82
N HIS A 127 -8.85 -8.81 7.10
CA HIS A 127 -8.87 -9.17 5.67
C HIS A 127 -8.39 -10.60 5.44
N GLY A 128 -8.53 -11.08 4.20
CA GLY A 128 -8.17 -12.46 3.85
C GLY A 128 -6.69 -12.78 4.07
N GLU A 129 -6.41 -13.99 4.55
CA GLU A 129 -5.06 -14.51 4.83
C GLU A 129 -4.15 -14.43 3.59
N ALA A 130 -4.66 -14.76 2.40
CA ALA A 130 -3.88 -14.68 1.16
C ALA A 130 -3.34 -13.27 0.88
N SER A 131 -4.14 -12.22 1.15
CA SER A 131 -3.70 -10.83 1.00
C SER A 131 -2.59 -10.47 1.99
N LEU A 132 -2.66 -10.99 3.22
CA LEU A 132 -1.66 -10.75 4.25
C LEU A 132 -0.35 -11.49 3.91
N ASN A 133 -0.43 -12.75 3.49
CA ASN A 133 0.72 -13.53 3.02
C ASN A 133 1.43 -12.83 1.87
N GLY A 134 0.68 -12.37 0.85
CA GLY A 134 1.23 -11.61 -0.27
C GLY A 134 1.90 -10.30 0.18
N ALA A 135 1.31 -9.59 1.14
CA ALA A 135 1.90 -8.37 1.68
C ALA A 135 3.23 -8.63 2.41
N ILE A 136 3.32 -9.70 3.22
CA ILE A 136 4.56 -10.12 3.90
C ILE A 136 5.64 -10.47 2.86
N VAL A 137 5.28 -11.25 1.84
CA VAL A 137 6.19 -11.62 0.75
C VAL A 137 6.71 -10.37 0.04
N ASN A 138 5.83 -9.45 -0.34
CA ASN A 138 6.21 -8.21 -1.02
C ASN A 138 7.13 -7.32 -0.18
N MET A 139 6.97 -7.27 1.15
CA MET A 139 7.87 -6.52 2.05
C MET A 139 9.28 -7.11 2.15
N ALA A 140 9.44 -8.40 1.84
CA ALA A 140 10.72 -9.10 1.87
C ALA A 140 11.41 -9.14 0.51
N GLN A 141 10.70 -8.96 -0.60
CA GLN A 141 11.26 -9.05 -1.96
C GLN A 141 12.39 -8.02 -2.17
N ASN A 142 13.49 -8.46 -2.78
CA ASN A 142 14.72 -7.69 -2.97
C ASN A 142 15.27 -7.74 -4.41
N PHE A 143 14.51 -8.24 -5.38
CA PHE A 143 14.94 -8.23 -6.79
C PHE A 143 14.74 -6.84 -7.42
N VAL A 144 15.41 -6.58 -8.54
CA VAL A 144 15.36 -5.31 -9.27
C VAL A 144 13.91 -4.95 -9.65
N GLY A 145 13.44 -3.80 -9.19
CA GLY A 145 12.08 -3.32 -9.39
C GLY A 145 11.10 -3.66 -8.25
N SER A 146 11.57 -4.37 -7.21
CA SER A 146 10.87 -4.54 -5.94
C SER A 146 11.29 -3.46 -4.92
N ASN A 147 11.76 -3.80 -3.74
CA ASN A 147 12.18 -2.84 -2.72
C ASN A 147 13.65 -2.43 -2.89
N ASN A 148 13.96 -1.15 -2.74
CA ASN A 148 15.34 -0.68 -2.56
C ASN A 148 15.86 -1.05 -1.17
N ILE A 149 14.99 -1.02 -0.16
CA ILE A 149 15.24 -1.56 1.18
C ILE A 149 14.08 -2.47 1.55
N ASN A 150 14.31 -3.76 1.61
CA ASN A 150 13.35 -4.73 2.13
C ASN A 150 13.34 -4.69 3.66
N LEU A 151 12.17 -4.54 4.26
CA LEU A 151 11.99 -4.46 5.72
C LEU A 151 11.99 -5.84 6.40
N LEU A 152 11.75 -6.88 5.62
CA LEU A 152 11.79 -8.28 6.04
C LEU A 152 12.81 -9.03 5.19
N GLU A 153 13.41 -10.09 5.74
CA GLU A 153 14.36 -10.95 5.02
C GLU A 153 13.63 -12.02 4.20
N PRO A 154 14.05 -12.24 2.93
CA PRO A 154 13.48 -13.27 2.06
C PRO A 154 14.24 -14.59 2.17
N ASN A 155 13.97 -15.42 3.17
CA ASN A 155 14.64 -16.69 3.38
C ASN A 155 13.89 -17.84 2.68
N GLY A 156 14.33 -18.19 1.49
CA GLY A 156 13.70 -19.12 0.56
C GLY A 156 13.32 -18.44 -0.76
N GLN A 157 12.37 -19.01 -1.50
CA GLN A 157 11.94 -18.46 -2.79
C GLN A 157 10.81 -17.46 -2.60
N PHE A 158 11.15 -16.18 -2.50
CA PHE A 158 10.21 -15.07 -2.38
C PHE A 158 9.82 -14.43 -3.72
N GLY A 159 10.10 -15.09 -4.81
CA GLY A 159 9.89 -14.56 -6.14
C GLY A 159 11.14 -13.87 -6.69
N THR A 160 11.16 -13.75 -8.01
CA THR A 160 12.29 -13.22 -8.74
C THR A 160 11.84 -12.21 -9.80
N ARG A 161 12.82 -11.54 -10.38
CA ARG A 161 12.59 -10.68 -11.53
C ARG A 161 12.07 -11.44 -12.76
N LEU A 162 12.18 -12.76 -12.78
CA LEU A 162 11.72 -13.60 -13.90
C LEU A 162 10.22 -13.39 -14.16
N GLN A 163 9.42 -13.38 -13.10
CA GLN A 163 7.97 -13.21 -13.15
C GLN A 163 7.46 -12.03 -12.29
N GLY A 164 8.35 -11.13 -11.91
CA GLY A 164 7.96 -9.97 -11.10
C GLY A 164 7.51 -10.31 -9.68
N GLY A 165 7.97 -11.45 -9.17
CA GLY A 165 7.67 -11.91 -7.83
C GLY A 165 6.54 -12.96 -7.76
N ASP A 166 5.82 -13.21 -8.86
CA ASP A 166 4.71 -14.17 -8.90
C ASP A 166 5.21 -15.64 -8.80
N ASP A 167 6.50 -15.86 -9.02
CA ASP A 167 7.18 -17.14 -8.85
C ASP A 167 7.60 -17.42 -7.39
N SER A 168 7.02 -16.72 -6.42
CA SER A 168 7.23 -17.01 -5.01
C SER A 168 6.67 -18.38 -4.62
N ALA A 169 7.38 -19.10 -3.76
CA ALA A 169 6.88 -20.35 -3.21
C ALA A 169 5.73 -20.09 -2.22
N SER A 170 4.93 -21.13 -1.96
CA SER A 170 3.86 -21.03 -0.96
C SER A 170 4.43 -20.63 0.42
N GLU A 171 3.68 -19.79 1.13
CA GLU A 171 3.97 -19.24 2.46
C GLU A 171 4.31 -20.28 3.54
N ARG A 172 3.96 -21.54 3.30
CA ARG A 172 4.28 -22.67 4.19
C ARG A 172 5.72 -23.16 4.08
N TYR A 173 6.43 -22.78 3.02
CA TYR A 173 7.77 -23.29 2.71
C TYR A 173 8.86 -22.22 2.80
N ILE A 174 8.50 -20.96 2.94
CA ILE A 174 9.41 -19.82 3.01
C ILE A 174 9.39 -19.19 4.40
N PHE A 175 10.51 -18.58 4.80
CA PHE A 175 10.73 -18.02 6.13
C PHE A 175 11.09 -16.56 6.01
N THR A 176 10.78 -15.81 7.05
CA THR A 176 11.14 -14.38 7.14
C THR A 176 11.53 -14.00 8.56
N MET A 177 12.22 -12.88 8.67
CA MET A 177 12.51 -12.18 9.90
C MET A 177 12.69 -10.69 9.62
N LEU A 178 12.82 -9.85 10.63
CA LEU A 178 13.17 -8.45 10.42
C LEU A 178 14.55 -8.33 9.75
N ASN A 179 14.63 -7.54 8.68
CA ASN A 179 15.91 -7.13 8.17
C ASN A 179 16.62 -6.26 9.23
N PRO A 180 17.92 -6.49 9.52
CA PRO A 180 18.66 -5.71 10.51
C PRO A 180 18.57 -4.20 10.32
N ILE A 181 18.49 -3.72 9.07
CA ILE A 181 18.36 -2.29 8.76
C ILE A 181 17.03 -1.69 9.22
N THR A 182 16.00 -2.51 9.40
CA THR A 182 14.64 -2.02 9.69
C THR A 182 14.58 -1.22 10.98
N ARG A 183 15.28 -1.66 12.04
CA ARG A 183 15.35 -0.94 13.31
C ARG A 183 16.30 0.25 13.29
N PHE A 184 17.15 0.39 12.27
CA PHE A 184 17.87 1.64 12.02
C PHE A 184 16.98 2.66 11.32
N VAL A 185 16.10 2.23 10.44
CA VAL A 185 15.13 3.11 9.74
C VAL A 185 14.00 3.54 10.68
N PHE A 186 13.52 2.63 11.52
CA PHE A 186 12.45 2.85 12.51
C PHE A 186 13.01 2.55 13.92
N PRO A 187 13.63 3.56 14.59
CA PRO A 187 14.29 3.36 15.88
C PRO A 187 13.32 2.88 16.96
N ASP A 188 13.75 1.94 17.77
CA ASP A 188 12.95 1.39 18.89
C ASP A 188 12.70 2.40 20.01
N ALA A 189 13.57 3.39 20.16
CA ALA A 189 13.40 4.48 21.11
C ALA A 189 12.12 5.30 20.84
N ASP A 190 11.69 5.36 19.58
CA ASP A 190 10.50 6.13 19.18
C ASP A 190 9.20 5.39 19.52
N ASP A 191 9.23 4.05 19.70
CA ASP A 191 8.04 3.25 19.98
C ASP A 191 7.23 3.76 21.17
N ALA A 192 7.90 4.34 22.17
CA ALA A 192 7.25 4.85 23.39
C ALA A 192 6.47 6.16 23.21
N VAL A 193 6.72 6.91 22.13
CA VAL A 193 6.10 8.22 21.85
C VAL A 193 5.13 8.19 20.66
N LEU A 194 5.00 7.05 19.99
CA LEU A 194 4.05 6.89 18.89
C LEU A 194 2.61 6.85 19.41
N LYS A 195 1.69 7.37 18.62
CA LYS A 195 0.25 7.31 18.90
C LYS A 195 -0.33 6.02 18.31
N TYR A 196 -0.55 5.04 19.18
CA TYR A 196 -1.14 3.77 18.81
C TYR A 196 -2.66 3.86 18.67
N LEU A 197 -3.20 3.09 17.73
CA LEU A 197 -4.64 2.94 17.55
C LEU A 197 -5.19 1.93 18.55
N ASP A 198 -6.44 2.11 18.91
CA ASP A 198 -7.20 1.19 19.77
C ASP A 198 -8.27 0.49 18.92
N ASP A 199 -8.29 -0.83 18.98
CA ASP A 199 -9.30 -1.68 18.35
C ASP A 199 -9.95 -2.54 19.44
N ASP A 200 -11.14 -2.16 19.83
CA ASP A 200 -11.94 -2.80 20.90
C ASP A 200 -11.15 -3.00 22.22
N GLY A 201 -10.41 -1.98 22.65
CA GLY A 201 -9.62 -2.01 23.89
C GLY A 201 -8.24 -2.66 23.75
N THR A 202 -7.83 -3.02 22.55
CA THR A 202 -6.50 -3.57 22.25
C THR A 202 -5.69 -2.56 21.44
N LEU A 203 -4.50 -2.20 21.95
CA LEU A 203 -3.59 -1.35 21.18
C LEU A 203 -3.01 -2.14 20.01
N VAL A 204 -3.18 -1.57 18.82
CA VAL A 204 -2.71 -2.09 17.55
C VAL A 204 -1.63 -1.18 16.95
N GLU A 205 -1.43 -1.18 15.65
CA GLU A 205 -0.40 -0.35 15.00
C GLU A 205 -0.55 1.15 15.31
N PRO A 206 0.54 1.93 15.23
CA PRO A 206 0.45 3.38 15.37
C PRO A 206 -0.24 4.03 14.16
N GLU A 207 -0.74 5.24 14.31
CA GLU A 207 -1.29 6.05 13.19
C GLU A 207 -0.28 6.11 12.02
N HIS A 208 0.99 6.30 12.34
CA HIS A 208 2.13 6.19 11.42
C HIS A 208 3.43 6.00 12.22
N TYR A 209 4.45 5.47 11.56
CA TYR A 209 5.83 5.49 12.05
C TYR A 209 6.53 6.77 11.59
N VAL A 210 7.66 7.10 12.25
CA VAL A 210 8.51 8.23 11.87
C VAL A 210 9.89 7.68 11.49
N PRO A 211 10.10 7.29 10.23
CA PRO A 211 11.40 6.79 9.79
C PRO A 211 12.46 7.91 9.77
N ILE A 212 13.71 7.56 10.03
CA ILE A 212 14.84 8.54 10.08
C ILE A 212 15.17 9.19 8.72
N ILE A 213 14.65 8.61 7.64
CA ILE A 213 14.70 9.14 6.27
C ILE A 213 13.32 9.02 5.65
N PRO A 214 12.95 9.83 4.64
CA PRO A 214 11.63 9.77 4.02
C PRO A 214 11.43 8.43 3.29
N PHE A 215 10.98 7.41 4.01
CA PHE A 215 10.89 6.03 3.54
C PHE A 215 9.93 5.87 2.36
N ALA A 216 8.92 6.73 2.27
CA ALA A 216 8.03 6.83 1.11
C ALA A 216 8.80 7.05 -0.21
N LEU A 217 9.96 7.71 -0.14
CA LEU A 217 10.84 7.96 -1.29
C LEU A 217 11.88 6.84 -1.48
N VAL A 218 12.17 6.05 -0.46
CA VAL A 218 13.16 4.96 -0.55
C VAL A 218 12.67 3.85 -1.47
N ASN A 219 11.49 3.32 -1.19
CA ASN A 219 10.88 2.23 -1.96
C ASN A 219 9.86 2.73 -2.99
N GLY A 220 9.60 4.05 -3.00
CA GLY A 220 8.48 4.60 -3.73
C GLY A 220 7.15 4.21 -3.11
N ILE A 221 6.10 4.87 -3.55
CA ILE A 221 4.73 4.56 -3.12
C ILE A 221 3.79 4.53 -4.32
N ARG A 222 2.84 3.60 -4.27
CA ARG A 222 1.77 3.53 -5.26
C ARG A 222 0.48 3.12 -4.59
N GLY A 223 -0.58 3.88 -4.84
CA GLY A 223 -1.91 3.58 -4.34
C GLY A 223 -2.99 4.19 -5.20
N ILE A 224 -4.10 3.47 -5.35
CA ILE A 224 -5.28 3.90 -6.08
C ILE A 224 -6.45 3.75 -5.12
N GLY A 225 -7.11 4.87 -4.83
CA GLY A 225 -8.33 4.93 -4.03
C GLY A 225 -9.45 5.60 -4.80
N THR A 226 -10.59 5.79 -4.17
CA THR A 226 -11.73 6.44 -4.78
C THR A 226 -11.46 7.94 -5.00
N GLY A 227 -11.36 8.36 -6.26
CA GLY A 227 -11.08 9.75 -6.63
C GLY A 227 -9.65 10.23 -6.41
N PHE A 228 -8.80 9.43 -5.79
CA PHE A 228 -7.39 9.75 -5.49
C PHE A 228 -6.46 8.67 -5.96
N SER A 229 -5.27 9.06 -6.38
CA SER A 229 -4.18 8.14 -6.66
C SER A 229 -2.85 8.78 -6.31
N CYS A 230 -1.86 7.99 -5.94
CA CYS A 230 -0.48 8.43 -5.84
C CYS A 230 0.44 7.44 -6.56
N SER A 231 1.52 7.97 -7.14
CA SER A 231 2.59 7.19 -7.76
C SER A 231 3.88 7.99 -7.63
N VAL A 232 4.74 7.60 -6.71
CA VAL A 232 6.03 8.23 -6.46
C VAL A 232 7.11 7.19 -6.74
N PRO A 233 8.09 7.46 -7.61
CA PRO A 233 9.17 6.53 -7.88
C PRO A 233 10.09 6.38 -6.66
N PRO A 234 10.83 5.28 -6.55
CA PRO A 234 11.85 5.09 -5.52
C PRO A 234 13.13 5.86 -5.87
N TYR A 235 13.89 6.22 -4.83
CA TYR A 235 15.15 6.95 -4.93
C TYR A 235 16.26 6.27 -4.13
N ASN A 236 17.51 6.59 -4.44
CA ASN A 236 18.66 6.04 -3.73
C ASN A 236 18.68 6.55 -2.27
N PRO A 237 18.71 5.66 -1.27
CA PRO A 237 18.72 6.06 0.13
C PRO A 237 19.90 6.99 0.49
N ARG A 238 21.07 6.82 -0.14
CA ARG A 238 22.25 7.67 0.09
C ARG A 238 22.02 9.09 -0.42
N ASP A 239 21.38 9.23 -1.58
CA ASP A 239 21.05 10.54 -2.15
C ASP A 239 19.98 11.23 -1.32
N LEU A 240 18.99 10.48 -0.80
CA LEU A 240 18.00 11.00 0.14
C LEU A 240 18.62 11.51 1.43
N ILE A 241 19.59 10.79 2.01
CA ILE A 241 20.36 11.24 3.18
C ILE A 241 21.11 12.54 2.86
N ALA A 242 21.77 12.61 1.71
CA ALA A 242 22.49 13.81 1.28
C ALA A 242 21.53 14.99 1.08
N TYR A 243 20.38 14.73 0.47
CA TYR A 243 19.31 15.71 0.23
C TYR A 243 18.79 16.30 1.55
N VAL A 244 18.41 15.44 2.51
CA VAL A 244 17.90 15.88 3.82
C VAL A 244 18.98 16.65 4.60
N ARG A 245 20.23 16.20 4.55
CA ARG A 245 21.35 16.92 5.19
C ARG A 245 21.58 18.31 4.57
N ALA A 246 21.41 18.46 3.26
CA ALA A 246 21.52 19.75 2.60
C ALA A 246 20.40 20.72 3.07
N LEU A 247 19.15 20.23 3.14
CA LEU A 247 18.03 21.00 3.67
C LEU A 247 18.26 21.46 5.12
N LEU A 248 18.73 20.56 6.00
CA LEU A 248 19.02 20.87 7.40
C LEU A 248 20.14 21.91 7.56
N ARG A 249 21.06 21.99 6.61
CA ARG A 249 22.16 22.98 6.58
C ARG A 249 21.79 24.27 5.88
N GLY A 250 20.59 24.38 5.32
CA GLY A 250 20.17 25.54 4.51
C GLY A 250 20.92 25.67 3.18
N THR A 251 21.48 24.58 2.66
CA THR A 251 22.15 24.54 1.36
C THR A 251 21.23 23.95 0.30
N ALA A 252 21.47 24.30 -0.98
CA ALA A 252 20.68 23.73 -2.07
C ALA A 252 20.90 22.20 -2.18
N PRO A 253 19.84 21.37 -2.13
CA PRO A 253 19.98 19.95 -2.30
C PRO A 253 20.22 19.58 -3.76
N VAL A 254 20.84 18.42 -3.98
CA VAL A 254 21.01 17.84 -5.32
C VAL A 254 19.65 17.34 -5.83
N GLU A 255 19.39 17.48 -7.12
CA GLU A 255 18.20 16.93 -7.76
C GLU A 255 18.19 15.41 -7.66
N LEU A 256 17.08 14.84 -7.17
CA LEU A 256 16.91 13.39 -7.06
C LEU A 256 16.49 12.77 -8.38
N THR A 257 17.14 11.67 -8.75
CA THR A 257 16.76 10.84 -9.90
C THR A 257 16.22 9.51 -9.39
N PRO A 258 15.13 8.97 -9.98
CA PRO A 258 14.62 7.65 -9.63
C PRO A 258 15.71 6.59 -9.66
N TYR A 259 15.68 5.68 -8.70
CA TYR A 259 16.68 4.65 -8.52
C TYR A 259 16.04 3.32 -8.16
N TYR A 260 16.56 2.25 -8.71
CA TYR A 260 16.17 0.88 -8.41
C TYR A 260 17.41 0.07 -8.12
N GLU A 261 17.48 -0.53 -6.93
CA GLU A 261 18.64 -1.30 -6.48
C GLU A 261 18.97 -2.42 -7.46
N GLY A 262 20.23 -2.49 -7.88
CA GLY A 262 20.72 -3.48 -8.82
C GLY A 262 20.38 -3.25 -10.30
N PHE A 263 19.63 -2.20 -10.64
CA PHE A 263 19.32 -1.87 -12.04
C PHE A 263 20.54 -1.35 -12.78
N ARG A 264 20.82 -1.94 -13.95
CA ARG A 264 22.02 -1.62 -14.77
C ARG A 264 21.71 -0.82 -16.05
N GLY A 265 20.44 -0.51 -16.28
CA GLY A 265 20.01 0.30 -17.40
C GLY A 265 20.21 1.80 -17.16
N THR A 266 19.51 2.62 -17.92
CA THR A 266 19.56 4.08 -17.81
C THR A 266 18.19 4.65 -17.47
N ILE A 267 18.19 5.70 -16.64
CA ILE A 267 17.00 6.47 -16.31
C ILE A 267 17.27 7.91 -16.71
N ALA A 268 16.45 8.45 -17.61
CA ALA A 268 16.58 9.81 -18.11
C ALA A 268 15.29 10.57 -17.86
N LYS A 269 15.39 11.78 -17.30
CA LYS A 269 14.27 12.70 -17.17
C LYS A 269 13.89 13.24 -18.53
N ILE A 270 12.62 13.15 -18.90
CA ILE A 270 12.08 13.68 -20.17
C ILE A 270 11.16 14.88 -19.97
N GLU A 271 10.44 14.93 -18.84
CA GLU A 271 9.59 16.05 -18.41
C GLU A 271 9.68 16.17 -16.87
N ALA A 272 9.01 17.15 -16.29
CA ALA A 272 9.05 17.42 -14.86
C ALA A 272 8.81 16.16 -13.99
N ASP A 273 7.81 15.36 -14.34
CA ASP A 273 7.40 14.18 -13.59
C ASP A 273 7.45 12.88 -14.40
N LYS A 274 8.19 12.89 -15.52
CA LYS A 274 8.30 11.74 -16.42
C LYS A 274 9.74 11.31 -16.63
N TYR A 275 9.96 10.03 -16.51
CA TYR A 275 11.27 9.39 -16.69
C TYR A 275 11.19 8.29 -17.73
N LEU A 276 12.21 8.22 -18.58
CA LEU A 276 12.40 7.15 -19.54
C LEU A 276 13.38 6.13 -18.96
N ILE A 277 12.90 4.91 -18.72
CA ILE A 277 13.71 3.80 -18.20
C ILE A 277 14.04 2.88 -19.38
N LYS A 278 15.33 2.74 -19.69
CA LYS A 278 15.84 1.89 -20.76
C LYS A 278 16.68 0.75 -20.19
N GLY A 279 16.45 -0.44 -20.72
CA GLY A 279 17.34 -1.58 -20.51
C GLY A 279 18.66 -1.46 -21.26
N ARG A 280 19.38 -2.57 -21.33
CA ARG A 280 20.63 -2.70 -22.08
C ARG A 280 20.55 -3.85 -23.07
N TYR A 281 21.15 -3.64 -24.23
CA TYR A 281 21.37 -4.69 -25.21
C TYR A 281 22.74 -4.53 -25.87
N GLU A 282 23.26 -5.60 -26.40
CA GLU A 282 24.52 -5.66 -27.14
C GLU A 282 24.28 -6.39 -28.46
N ARG A 283 24.82 -5.87 -29.55
CA ARG A 283 24.81 -6.58 -30.82
C ARG A 283 25.98 -7.55 -30.82
N THR A 284 25.66 -8.86 -30.75
CA THR A 284 26.65 -9.94 -30.62
C THR A 284 26.93 -10.63 -31.97
N GLY A 285 26.22 -10.26 -33.04
CA GLY A 285 26.41 -10.78 -34.39
C GLY A 285 25.70 -9.93 -35.44
N PRO A 286 25.81 -10.28 -36.73
CA PRO A 286 25.14 -9.55 -37.80
C PRO A 286 23.63 -9.46 -37.61
N ASP A 287 23.00 -10.55 -37.18
CA ASP A 287 21.56 -10.69 -37.00
C ASP A 287 21.18 -11.08 -35.54
N THR A 288 22.10 -10.88 -34.59
CA THR A 288 21.91 -11.30 -33.20
C THR A 288 22.08 -10.13 -32.23
N VAL A 289 21.12 -9.97 -31.34
CA VAL A 289 21.15 -9.00 -30.24
C VAL A 289 20.95 -9.75 -28.93
N THR A 290 21.83 -9.49 -27.97
CA THR A 290 21.71 -10.01 -26.61
C THR A 290 21.18 -8.90 -25.69
N ILE A 291 20.03 -9.13 -25.08
CA ILE A 291 19.47 -8.22 -24.07
C ILE A 291 20.09 -8.59 -22.72
N THR A 292 20.85 -7.67 -22.14
CA THR A 292 21.56 -7.88 -20.86
C THR A 292 20.86 -7.24 -19.67
N GLU A 293 19.88 -6.34 -19.93
CA GLU A 293 19.08 -5.69 -18.91
C GLU A 293 17.72 -5.30 -19.48
N LEU A 294 16.62 -5.70 -18.82
CA LEU A 294 15.27 -5.25 -19.17
C LEU A 294 14.93 -3.93 -18.43
N PRO A 295 14.06 -3.09 -18.98
CA PRO A 295 13.54 -1.94 -18.23
C PRO A 295 12.83 -2.41 -16.94
N VAL A 296 12.89 -1.60 -15.89
CA VAL A 296 12.18 -1.89 -14.63
C VAL A 296 10.67 -2.04 -14.89
N GLY A 297 10.04 -3.01 -14.24
CA GLY A 297 8.63 -3.33 -14.44
C GLY A 297 8.33 -4.17 -15.69
N ARG A 298 9.39 -4.58 -16.40
CA ARG A 298 9.30 -5.59 -17.46
C ARG A 298 10.00 -6.86 -17.01
N TRP A 299 9.26 -7.94 -16.99
CA TRP A 299 9.73 -9.22 -16.50
C TRP A 299 10.22 -10.09 -17.66
N THR A 300 11.07 -11.06 -17.37
CA THR A 300 11.67 -11.93 -18.41
C THR A 300 10.62 -12.86 -19.01
N MET A 301 9.69 -13.31 -18.19
CA MET A 301 8.50 -14.05 -18.63
C MET A 301 7.28 -13.13 -18.49
N PRO A 302 6.46 -13.01 -19.55
CA PRO A 302 5.25 -12.20 -19.54
C PRO A 302 4.14 -12.81 -18.69
#